data_dc91f44f08b47a904ff31713f77d9b1e
#
_entry.id   dc91f44f08b47a904ff31713f77d9b1e
#
_cell.length_a   1.000
_cell.length_b   1.000
_cell.length_c   1.000
_cell.angle_alpha   90.00
_cell.angle_beta   90.00
_cell.angle_gamma   90.00
#
_symmetry.space_group_name_H-M   'P 1'
#
loop_
_entity.id
_entity.type
_entity.pdbx_description
1 polymer ?
#
loop_
_entity_poly.entity_id
_entity_poly.type
_entity_poly.pdbx_seq_one_letter_code
_entity_poly.pdbx_strand_id
1 'polypeptide(L)'
;VQVMNSYQNRTYRNGQAGSIYKQSAPLVNATSKMGEWNTYDIIYTAPKFTINGGIDTPAYVTVIHNGVVVQNHTKIQGTTEYIGQPKNPVHGPGPISLQDHGNQVSFRNIWIREM
;
A
#
# COMPACT_ATOMS: atom_id res chain seq x y z
N VAL A 1 -1.45 -0.90 0.13
CA VAL A 1 -1.18 0.33 0.91
C VAL A 1 -2.24 0.48 1.98
N GLN A 2 -1.81 0.73 3.21
CA GLN A 2 -2.72 0.87 4.34
C GLN A 2 -3.39 2.24 4.33
N VAL A 3 -4.73 2.26 4.42
CA VAL A 3 -5.54 3.48 4.55
C VAL A 3 -6.25 3.44 5.90
N MET A 4 -5.87 4.31 6.80
CA MET A 4 -6.45 4.43 8.14
C MET A 4 -6.08 5.77 8.77
N ASN A 5 -6.71 6.14 9.86
CA ASN A 5 -6.24 7.28 10.66
C ASN A 5 -5.09 6.82 11.58
N SER A 6 -3.92 7.36 11.37
CA SER A 6 -2.75 7.16 12.24
C SER A 6 -2.15 8.49 12.73
N TYR A 7 -2.95 9.55 12.76
CA TYR A 7 -2.53 10.86 13.22
C TYR A 7 -1.94 10.78 14.64
N GLN A 8 -0.72 11.31 14.80
CA GLN A 8 0.05 11.26 16.05
C GLN A 8 0.32 9.87 16.65
N ASN A 9 0.02 8.79 15.93
CA ASN A 9 0.35 7.44 16.37
C ASN A 9 1.83 7.15 16.11
N ARG A 10 2.62 6.99 17.19
CA ARG A 10 4.07 6.75 17.10
C ARG A 10 4.47 5.27 17.19
N THR A 11 3.56 4.39 17.56
CA THR A 11 3.91 3.02 17.98
C THR A 11 3.64 1.94 16.95
N TYR A 12 2.69 2.13 16.05
CA TYR A 12 2.26 1.10 15.10
C TYR A 12 2.82 1.36 13.69
N ARG A 13 4.13 1.22 13.54
CA ARG A 13 4.85 1.61 12.32
C ARG A 13 4.45 0.81 11.08
N ASN A 14 4.44 -0.53 11.15
CA ASN A 14 4.19 -1.40 9.99
C ASN A 14 2.72 -1.53 9.59
N GLY A 15 1.81 -0.91 10.30
CA GLY A 15 0.39 -0.85 10.00
C GLY A 15 -0.15 0.57 9.92
N GLN A 16 0.68 1.60 10.06
CA GLN A 16 0.27 3.00 9.90
C GLN A 16 -0.21 3.29 8.47
N ALA A 17 -0.92 4.40 8.32
CA ALA A 17 -1.28 4.92 7.01
C ALA A 17 -0.06 5.05 6.10
N GLY A 18 -0.19 4.59 4.86
CA GLY A 18 0.90 4.57 3.88
C GLY A 18 1.87 3.40 4.02
N SER A 19 1.72 2.51 5.00
CA SER A 19 2.54 1.29 5.09
C SER A 19 2.16 0.27 4.01
N ILE A 20 3.13 -0.57 3.65
CA ILE A 20 2.86 -1.88 3.07
C ILE A 20 2.75 -2.82 4.26
N TYR A 21 1.53 -3.21 4.59
CA TYR A 21 1.19 -3.87 5.84
C TYR A 21 2.16 -5.01 6.19
N LYS A 22 2.79 -4.89 7.38
CA LYS A 22 3.82 -5.79 7.92
C LYS A 22 5.09 -5.97 7.08
N GLN A 23 5.22 -5.31 5.94
CA GLN A 23 6.41 -5.42 5.08
C GLN A 23 7.28 -4.17 5.16
N SER A 24 6.67 -2.98 5.06
CA SER A 24 7.40 -1.71 5.09
C SER A 24 6.61 -0.63 5.82
N ALA A 25 7.22 -0.03 6.83
CA ALA A 25 6.69 1.15 7.47
C ALA A 25 6.76 2.37 6.53
N PRO A 26 5.87 3.37 6.67
CA PRO A 26 6.05 4.62 5.97
C PRO A 26 7.30 5.34 6.46
N LEU A 27 7.97 6.06 5.56
CA LEU A 27 9.16 6.88 5.89
C LEU A 27 8.83 7.95 6.94
N VAL A 28 7.60 8.46 6.90
CA VAL A 28 7.07 9.44 7.85
C VAL A 28 5.55 9.25 7.95
N ASN A 29 4.97 9.60 9.10
CA ASN A 29 3.52 9.65 9.28
C ASN A 29 2.99 10.98 8.72
N ALA A 30 2.44 10.97 7.52
CA ALA A 30 1.88 12.13 6.83
C ALA A 30 0.35 12.27 7.00
N THR A 31 -0.25 11.52 7.93
CA THR A 31 -1.70 11.49 8.14
C THR A 31 -2.22 12.83 8.68
N SER A 32 -3.26 13.38 8.08
CA SER A 32 -4.02 14.53 8.58
C SER A 32 -4.83 14.18 9.82
N LYS A 33 -5.33 15.19 10.52
CA LYS A 33 -6.21 15.01 11.69
C LYS A 33 -7.44 14.18 11.34
N MET A 34 -8.02 13.57 12.36
CA MET A 34 -9.29 12.85 12.21
C MET A 34 -10.37 13.76 11.60
N GLY A 35 -11.12 13.23 10.64
CA GLY A 35 -12.17 13.97 9.93
C GLY A 35 -11.68 14.81 8.74
N GLU A 36 -10.38 14.92 8.53
CA GLU A 36 -9.82 15.58 7.35
C GLU A 36 -9.58 14.61 6.21
N TRP A 37 -9.70 15.10 4.98
CA TRP A 37 -9.36 14.32 3.80
C TRP A 37 -7.86 14.11 3.69
N ASN A 38 -7.48 12.90 3.30
CA ASN A 38 -6.11 12.53 2.96
C ASN A 38 -6.03 12.18 1.47
N THR A 39 -4.94 12.52 0.82
CA THR A 39 -4.69 12.19 -0.58
C THR A 39 -3.61 11.13 -0.68
N TYR A 40 -3.78 10.21 -1.63
CA TYR A 40 -2.79 9.20 -1.96
C TYR A 40 -2.53 9.20 -3.47
N ASP A 41 -1.29 9.40 -3.85
CA ASP A 41 -0.82 9.10 -5.19
C ASP A 41 0.05 7.84 -5.11
N ILE A 42 -0.33 6.81 -5.86
CA ILE A 42 0.31 5.49 -5.79
C ILE A 42 0.83 5.13 -7.18
N ILE A 43 2.14 5.00 -7.30
CA ILE A 43 2.81 4.51 -8.50
C ILE A 43 3.17 3.05 -8.25
N TYR A 44 2.59 2.15 -9.03
CA TYR A 44 2.76 0.72 -8.87
C TYR A 44 3.35 0.07 -10.11
N THR A 45 4.38 -0.73 -9.91
CA THR A 45 4.95 -1.61 -10.94
C THR A 45 4.61 -3.05 -10.59
N ALA A 46 3.89 -3.72 -11.48
CA ALA A 46 3.46 -5.10 -11.28
C ALA A 46 4.66 -6.07 -11.31
N PRO A 47 4.58 -7.21 -10.62
CA PRO A 47 5.59 -8.24 -10.70
C PRO A 47 5.57 -8.92 -12.07
N LYS A 48 6.72 -9.44 -12.50
CA LYS A 48 6.82 -10.34 -13.64
C LYS A 48 7.15 -11.75 -13.16
N PHE A 49 6.51 -12.72 -13.76
CA PHE A 49 6.71 -14.13 -13.42
C PHE A 49 7.45 -14.85 -14.54
N THR A 50 8.29 -15.80 -14.18
CA THR A 50 8.89 -16.75 -15.10
C THR A 50 7.85 -17.77 -15.59
N ILE A 51 8.16 -18.49 -16.67
CA ILE A 51 7.27 -19.54 -17.19
C ILE A 51 7.01 -20.66 -16.16
N ASN A 52 7.93 -20.86 -15.23
CA ASN A 52 7.81 -21.86 -14.17
C ASN A 52 7.13 -21.31 -12.90
N GLY A 53 6.57 -20.10 -12.94
CA GLY A 53 5.84 -19.49 -11.83
C GLY A 53 6.72 -18.82 -10.77
N GLY A 54 8.02 -18.74 -10.96
CA GLY A 54 8.92 -17.96 -10.10
C GLY A 54 8.80 -16.46 -10.35
N ILE A 55 9.29 -15.65 -9.43
CA ILE A 55 9.40 -14.19 -9.61
C ILE A 55 10.61 -13.90 -10.49
N ASP A 56 10.38 -13.29 -11.65
CA ASP A 56 11.43 -12.71 -12.50
C ASP A 56 11.77 -11.29 -12.01
N THR A 57 10.76 -10.44 -11.91
CA THR A 57 10.90 -9.09 -11.39
C THR A 57 9.87 -8.86 -10.29
N PRO A 58 10.27 -8.45 -9.08
CA PRO A 58 9.31 -8.18 -8.00
C PRO A 58 8.47 -6.94 -8.28
N ALA A 59 7.33 -6.82 -7.59
CA ALA A 59 6.54 -5.62 -7.60
C ALA A 59 7.21 -4.50 -6.81
N TYR A 60 6.99 -3.25 -7.25
CA TYR A 60 7.44 -2.06 -6.54
C TYR A 60 6.32 -1.05 -6.39
N VAL A 61 6.38 -0.26 -5.32
CA VAL A 61 5.42 0.81 -5.09
C VAL A 61 6.11 2.08 -4.58
N THR A 62 5.68 3.21 -5.12
CA THR A 62 5.94 4.53 -4.54
C THR A 62 4.62 5.11 -4.08
N VAL A 63 4.56 5.61 -2.86
CA VAL A 63 3.35 6.21 -2.28
C VAL A 63 3.67 7.62 -1.83
N ILE A 64 2.87 8.56 -2.32
CA ILE A 64 2.86 9.95 -1.89
C ILE A 64 1.56 10.15 -1.09
N HIS A 65 1.68 10.47 0.18
CA HIS A 65 0.56 10.69 1.10
C HIS A 65 0.55 12.16 1.52
N ASN A 66 -0.50 12.88 1.20
CA ASN A 66 -0.63 14.32 1.44
C ASN A 66 0.57 15.13 0.90
N GLY A 67 1.05 14.79 -0.31
CA GLY A 67 2.19 15.43 -0.96
C GLY A 67 3.57 14.99 -0.43
N VAL A 68 3.63 14.07 0.53
CA VAL A 68 4.87 13.58 1.14
C VAL A 68 5.16 12.15 0.70
N VAL A 69 6.37 11.86 0.21
CA VAL A 69 6.79 10.51 -0.14
C VAL A 69 6.90 9.66 1.13
N VAL A 70 6.04 8.66 1.26
CA VAL A 70 6.01 7.73 2.40
C VAL A 70 6.53 6.34 2.06
N GLN A 71 6.49 5.95 0.77
CA GLN A 71 7.17 4.78 0.22
C GLN A 71 7.91 5.22 -1.04
N ASN A 72 9.19 4.90 -1.16
CA ASN A 72 10.02 5.28 -2.30
C ASN A 72 10.55 4.04 -3.01
N HIS A 73 9.94 3.68 -4.13
CA HIS A 73 10.30 2.49 -4.92
C HIS A 73 10.50 1.25 -4.03
N THR A 74 9.56 1.08 -3.11
CA THR A 74 9.61 0.01 -2.11
C THR A 74 9.25 -1.32 -2.75
N LYS A 75 10.12 -2.31 -2.60
CA LYS A 75 9.86 -3.69 -3.04
C LYS A 75 8.74 -4.31 -2.23
N ILE A 76 7.74 -4.86 -2.91
CA ILE A 76 6.67 -5.66 -2.30
C ILE A 76 7.14 -7.11 -2.23
N GLN A 77 7.09 -7.69 -1.03
CA GLN A 77 7.55 -9.07 -0.79
C GLN A 77 6.50 -10.13 -1.19
N GLY A 78 5.29 -9.71 -1.53
CA GLY A 78 4.16 -10.55 -1.89
C GLY A 78 2.88 -10.14 -1.16
N THR A 79 2.01 -11.09 -0.86
CA THR A 79 0.76 -10.85 -0.12
C THR A 79 1.01 -10.28 1.27
N THR A 80 0.06 -9.48 1.78
CA THR A 80 0.14 -8.85 3.11
C THR A 80 -0.61 -9.70 4.13
N GLU A 81 0.02 -10.78 4.57
CA GLU A 81 -0.59 -11.74 5.51
C GLU A 81 -0.67 -11.17 6.93
N TYR A 82 -1.78 -11.43 7.63
CA TYR A 82 -1.89 -11.16 9.06
C TYR A 82 -1.02 -12.13 9.87
N ILE A 83 -1.05 -13.42 9.50
CA ILE A 83 -0.22 -14.49 10.08
C ILE A 83 0.48 -15.23 8.94
N GLY A 84 1.80 -15.41 9.06
CA GLY A 84 2.62 -16.10 8.07
C GLY A 84 3.50 -15.19 7.24
N GLN A 85 4.22 -15.79 6.32
CA GLN A 85 5.12 -15.08 5.41
C GLN A 85 4.39 -14.63 4.13
N PRO A 86 4.82 -13.54 3.51
CA PRO A 86 4.31 -13.12 2.21
C PRO A 86 4.42 -14.24 1.17
N LYS A 87 3.42 -14.36 0.31
CA LYS A 87 3.36 -15.34 -0.78
C LYS A 87 3.31 -14.61 -2.12
N ASN A 88 3.86 -15.25 -3.14
CA ASN A 88 3.86 -14.69 -4.49
C ASN A 88 3.18 -15.66 -5.46
N PRO A 89 1.86 -15.91 -5.33
CA PRO A 89 1.16 -16.71 -6.32
C PRO A 89 1.19 -16.02 -7.67
N VAL A 90 1.36 -16.80 -8.74
CA VAL A 90 1.21 -16.28 -10.11
C VAL A 90 -0.18 -15.71 -10.28
N HIS A 91 -0.28 -14.49 -10.79
CA HIS A 91 -1.56 -13.84 -11.04
C HIS A 91 -1.51 -12.96 -12.29
N GLY A 92 -2.66 -12.72 -12.88
CA GLY A 92 -2.86 -11.75 -13.94
C GLY A 92 -3.42 -10.42 -13.42
N PRO A 93 -3.92 -9.58 -14.33
CA PRO A 93 -4.63 -8.36 -13.97
C PRO A 93 -5.80 -8.63 -13.04
N GLY A 94 -6.03 -7.73 -12.09
CA GLY A 94 -7.12 -7.82 -11.11
C GLY A 94 -7.71 -6.44 -10.80
N PRO A 95 -8.85 -6.38 -10.13
CA PRO A 95 -9.48 -5.13 -9.73
C PRO A 95 -8.70 -4.43 -8.61
N ILE A 96 -8.87 -3.11 -8.54
CA ILE A 96 -8.49 -2.36 -7.35
C ILE A 96 -9.54 -2.63 -6.27
N SER A 97 -9.09 -3.00 -5.07
CA SER A 97 -9.95 -3.21 -3.91
C SER A 97 -9.76 -2.10 -2.89
N LEU A 98 -10.86 -1.58 -2.39
CA LEU A 98 -10.89 -0.70 -1.23
C LEU A 98 -11.39 -1.52 -0.05
N GLN A 99 -10.54 -1.67 0.98
CA GLN A 99 -10.86 -2.51 2.12
C GLN A 99 -11.73 -1.75 3.13
N ASP A 100 -12.86 -2.32 3.51
CA ASP A 100 -13.57 -2.01 4.75
C ASP A 100 -12.93 -2.76 5.91
N HIS A 101 -12.65 -2.07 7.00
CA HIS A 101 -12.05 -2.63 8.22
C HIS A 101 -12.90 -2.35 9.46
N GLY A 102 -14.19 -2.11 9.29
CA GLY A 102 -15.16 -1.84 10.37
C GLY A 102 -15.13 -0.42 10.94
N ASN A 103 -14.33 0.48 10.36
CA ASN A 103 -14.33 1.91 10.69
C ASN A 103 -14.91 2.70 9.52
N GLN A 104 -15.59 3.80 9.82
CA GLN A 104 -16.12 4.68 8.78
C GLN A 104 -14.99 5.34 8.00
N VAL A 105 -14.84 4.95 6.74
CA VAL A 105 -13.91 5.56 5.78
C VAL A 105 -14.68 5.94 4.53
N SER A 106 -14.52 7.15 4.06
CA SER A 106 -15.11 7.63 2.82
C SER A 106 -14.03 7.80 1.76
N PHE A 107 -14.36 7.45 0.53
CA PHE A 107 -13.46 7.57 -0.63
C PHE A 107 -14.09 8.51 -1.66
N ARG A 108 -13.26 9.29 -2.36
CA ARG A 108 -13.68 10.16 -3.46
C ARG A 108 -12.53 10.40 -4.43
N ASN A 109 -12.85 10.87 -5.63
CA ASN A 109 -11.87 11.26 -6.66
C ASN A 109 -10.85 10.15 -6.99
N ILE A 110 -11.36 8.92 -7.15
CA ILE A 110 -10.53 7.77 -7.49
C ILE A 110 -10.38 7.72 -9.01
N TRP A 111 -9.13 7.68 -9.48
CA TRP A 111 -8.80 7.49 -10.87
C TRP A 111 -7.54 6.64 -11.01
N ILE A 112 -7.37 6.04 -12.18
CA ILE A 112 -6.21 5.22 -12.52
C ILE A 112 -5.72 5.60 -13.91
N ARG A 113 -4.42 5.53 -14.12
CA ARG A 113 -3.77 5.69 -15.41
C ARG A 113 -2.68 4.64 -15.57
N GLU A 114 -2.70 3.93 -16.68
CA GLU A 114 -1.57 3.10 -17.10
C GLU A 114 -0.41 3.98 -17.56
N MET A 115 0.81 3.54 -17.26
CA MET A 115 2.05 4.23 -17.61
C MET A 115 2.91 3.34 -18.50
#